data_db0e0d50e576ea58aa6219c500aa5e9b
#
_entry.id   db0e0d50e576ea58aa6219c500aa5e9b
#
_cell.length_a   1.000
_cell.length_b   1.000
_cell.length_c   1.000
_cell.angle_alpha   90.00
_cell.angle_beta   90.00
_cell.angle_gamma   90.00
#
_symmetry.space_group_name_H-M   'P 1'
#
loop_
_entity.id
_entity.type
_entity.pdbx_description
1 polymer ?
#
loop_
_entity_poly.entity_id
_entity_poly.type
_entity_poly.pdbx_seq_one_letter_code
_entity_poly.pdbx_strand_id
1 'polypeptide(L)'
;VGVVKHLPGHGRTSVDTHKALPTVTASDEELQLDLAPFQTLNKAPMGMTGHLLFTAWDAETPSTLSKTVIQDIIRDRIGFDGLLFTDDLDMEALSGTVPERAERAQIAGCDIALNCWGKMDDMTGIAERLAPMSDKTQQRLDQAMATITDTKDGDSADELAMLLAKRDELIAATA
;
A
#
# COMPACT_ATOMS: atom_id res chain seq x y z
N VAL A 1 -1.83 -11.27 -8.56
CA VAL A 1 -2.06 -11.01 -7.13
C VAL A 1 -2.59 -9.60 -6.97
N GLY A 2 -3.69 -9.42 -6.21
CA GLY A 2 -4.26 -8.09 -5.92
C GLY A 2 -3.51 -7.39 -4.78
N VAL A 3 -3.45 -6.04 -4.84
CA VAL A 3 -2.87 -5.17 -3.80
C VAL A 3 -3.96 -4.26 -3.25
N VAL A 4 -4.23 -4.32 -1.95
CA VAL A 4 -5.16 -3.39 -1.27
C VAL A 4 -4.45 -2.09 -0.98
N LYS A 5 -5.04 -0.96 -1.38
CA LYS A 5 -4.39 0.35 -1.23
C LYS A 5 -5.40 1.50 -1.09
N HIS A 6 -5.00 2.58 -0.48
CA HIS A 6 -3.72 2.85 0.24
C HIS A 6 -3.98 2.81 1.74
N LEU A 7 -3.33 1.89 2.44
CA LEU A 7 -3.44 1.71 3.89
C LEU A 7 -2.78 2.89 4.65
N PRO A 8 -3.38 3.37 5.74
CA PRO A 8 -4.61 2.94 6.39
C PRO A 8 -5.88 3.64 5.88
N GLY A 9 -5.82 4.44 4.82
CA GLY A 9 -6.94 5.14 4.18
C GLY A 9 -6.51 6.46 3.56
N HIS A 10 -6.99 6.76 2.35
CA HIS A 10 -6.62 7.95 1.58
C HIS A 10 -7.81 8.89 1.33
N GLY A 11 -9.02 8.50 1.77
CA GLY A 11 -10.27 9.15 1.36
C GLY A 11 -10.50 10.57 1.92
N ARG A 12 -9.77 10.99 2.97
CA ARG A 12 -9.93 12.32 3.59
C ARG A 12 -8.99 13.38 3.02
N THR A 13 -8.20 13.05 2.01
CA THR A 13 -7.23 14.01 1.46
C THR A 13 -7.83 14.83 0.34
N SER A 14 -7.52 16.12 0.33
CA SER A 14 -7.80 17.04 -0.77
C SER A 14 -6.56 17.44 -1.57
N VAL A 15 -5.39 16.90 -1.19
CA VAL A 15 -4.08 17.22 -1.78
C VAL A 15 -3.53 15.99 -2.50
N ASP A 16 -2.96 16.23 -3.66
CA ASP A 16 -2.27 15.20 -4.46
C ASP A 16 -0.93 14.82 -3.79
N THR A 17 -0.81 13.59 -3.34
CA THR A 17 0.40 13.06 -2.67
C THR A 17 1.64 13.03 -3.57
N HIS A 18 1.48 13.12 -4.89
CA HIS A 18 2.62 13.30 -5.79
C HIS A 18 3.31 14.67 -5.63
N LYS A 19 2.61 15.68 -5.05
CA LYS A 19 3.08 17.06 -4.96
C LYS A 19 3.33 17.55 -3.54
N ALA A 20 2.66 16.98 -2.56
CA ALA A 20 2.79 17.40 -1.17
C ALA A 20 2.30 16.32 -0.21
N LEU A 21 2.74 16.40 1.06
CA LEU A 21 2.25 15.53 2.13
C LEU A 21 0.88 16.03 2.64
N PRO A 22 -0.21 15.28 2.41
CA PRO A 22 -1.49 15.65 2.97
C PRO A 22 -1.56 15.31 4.45
N THR A 23 -2.23 16.21 5.21
CA THR A 23 -2.47 16.03 6.63
C THR A 23 -3.94 15.72 6.88
N VAL A 24 -4.21 14.63 7.59
CA VAL A 24 -5.54 14.20 8.03
C VAL A 24 -5.67 14.56 9.51
N THR A 25 -6.61 15.47 9.82
CA THR A 25 -6.85 15.99 11.17
C THR A 25 -8.09 15.41 11.84
N ALA A 26 -8.70 14.40 11.23
CA ALA A 26 -9.84 13.69 11.79
C ALA A 26 -9.47 13.00 13.11
N SER A 27 -10.42 12.92 14.04
CA SER A 27 -10.25 12.24 15.32
C SER A 27 -10.11 10.72 15.13
N ASP A 28 -9.60 10.03 16.16
CA ASP A 28 -9.46 8.57 16.11
C ASP A 28 -10.83 7.87 15.93
N GLU A 29 -11.90 8.40 16.54
CA GLU A 29 -13.26 7.88 16.36
C GLU A 29 -13.75 8.00 14.92
N GLU A 30 -13.49 9.13 14.26
CA GLU A 30 -13.86 9.33 12.87
C GLU A 30 -13.08 8.39 11.94
N LEU A 31 -11.80 8.18 12.21
CA LEU A 31 -10.93 7.30 11.45
C LEU A 31 -11.31 5.82 11.56
N GLN A 32 -12.06 5.40 12.61
CA GLN A 32 -12.57 4.03 12.70
C GLN A 32 -13.43 3.64 11.49
N LEU A 33 -14.23 4.58 10.98
CA LEU A 33 -15.06 4.32 9.80
C LEU A 33 -14.21 4.10 8.54
N ASP A 34 -13.08 4.82 8.46
CA ASP A 34 -12.16 4.73 7.32
C ASP A 34 -11.36 3.42 7.32
N LEU A 35 -11.13 2.83 8.51
CA LEU A 35 -10.46 1.54 8.64
C LEU A 35 -11.35 0.34 8.25
N ALA A 36 -12.67 0.46 8.39
CA ALA A 36 -13.61 -0.65 8.20
C ALA A 36 -13.47 -1.39 6.85
N PRO A 37 -13.30 -0.73 5.68
CA PRO A 37 -13.07 -1.41 4.41
C PRO A 37 -11.79 -2.25 4.43
N PHE A 38 -10.71 -1.74 5.04
CA PHE A 38 -9.45 -2.45 5.13
C PHE A 38 -9.50 -3.62 6.10
N GLN A 39 -10.26 -3.50 7.20
CA GLN A 39 -10.53 -4.61 8.11
C GLN A 39 -11.25 -5.76 7.42
N THR A 40 -12.19 -5.45 6.52
CA THR A 40 -12.88 -6.47 5.70
C THR A 40 -11.92 -7.17 4.74
N LEU A 41 -10.89 -6.46 4.26
CA LEU A 41 -9.90 -6.95 3.30
C LEU A 41 -8.56 -7.35 3.96
N ASN A 42 -8.51 -7.52 5.28
CA ASN A 42 -7.27 -7.76 6.03
C ASN A 42 -6.56 -9.08 5.71
N LYS A 43 -7.23 -9.98 4.98
CA LYS A 43 -6.65 -11.25 4.48
C LYS A 43 -6.11 -11.15 3.05
N ALA A 44 -6.14 -9.95 2.45
CA ALA A 44 -5.52 -9.75 1.14
C ALA A 44 -4.02 -10.10 1.19
N PRO A 45 -3.48 -10.73 0.14
CA PRO A 45 -2.08 -11.19 0.15
C PRO A 45 -1.07 -10.05 0.16
N MET A 46 -1.42 -8.90 -0.41
CA MET A 46 -0.57 -7.73 -0.52
C MET A 46 -1.33 -6.46 -0.19
N GLY A 47 -0.65 -5.49 0.42
CA GLY A 47 -1.15 -4.15 0.68
C GLY A 47 -0.08 -3.10 0.40
N MET A 48 -0.51 -1.86 0.22
CA MET A 48 0.36 -0.72 -0.02
C MET A 48 -0.02 0.41 0.93
N THR A 49 0.98 1.06 1.53
CA THR A 49 0.76 2.25 2.36
C THR A 49 0.47 3.48 1.50
N GLY A 50 -0.13 4.51 2.08
CA GLY A 50 -0.19 5.84 1.48
C GLY A 50 0.73 6.81 2.22
N HIS A 51 1.18 7.88 1.56
CA HIS A 51 2.02 8.91 2.18
C HIS A 51 1.14 10.02 2.77
N LEU A 52 0.65 9.81 4.01
CA LEU A 52 -0.24 10.73 4.71
C LEU A 52 0.23 10.97 6.14
N LEU A 53 -0.03 12.14 6.66
CA LEU A 53 0.17 12.48 8.06
C LEU A 53 -1.18 12.37 8.80
N PHE A 54 -1.29 11.48 9.76
CA PHE A 54 -2.48 11.31 10.59
C PHE A 54 -2.22 11.89 11.98
N THR A 55 -2.70 13.11 12.25
CA THR A 55 -2.41 13.79 13.51
C THR A 55 -2.93 13.07 14.75
N ALA A 56 -3.97 12.25 14.61
CA ALA A 56 -4.51 11.45 15.71
C ALA A 56 -3.62 10.27 16.12
N TRP A 57 -2.72 9.81 15.25
CA TRP A 57 -1.89 8.62 15.50
C TRP A 57 -0.39 8.95 15.56
N ASP A 58 0.08 9.78 14.64
CA ASP A 58 1.45 10.29 14.59
C ASP A 58 1.43 11.65 13.88
N ALA A 59 1.63 12.71 14.65
CA ALA A 59 1.54 14.08 14.13
C ALA A 59 2.81 14.58 13.42
N GLU A 60 3.89 13.79 13.45
CA GLU A 60 5.20 14.20 12.96
C GLU A 60 5.69 13.35 11.78
N THR A 61 5.25 12.08 11.71
CA THR A 61 5.80 11.11 10.76
C THR A 61 4.73 10.62 9.79
N PRO A 62 4.96 10.71 8.47
CA PRO A 62 4.05 10.15 7.47
C PRO A 62 3.83 8.64 7.67
N SER A 63 2.61 8.16 7.41
CA SER A 63 2.17 6.79 7.69
C SER A 63 3.13 5.71 7.17
N THR A 64 3.68 5.87 5.96
CA THR A 64 4.66 4.94 5.39
C THR A 64 5.96 4.85 6.21
N LEU A 65 6.33 5.91 6.93
CA LEU A 65 7.56 6.00 7.71
C LEU A 65 7.30 5.93 9.23
N SER A 66 6.04 5.84 9.65
CA SER A 66 5.63 5.79 11.06
C SER A 66 5.48 4.36 11.55
N LYS A 67 6.33 3.97 12.50
CA LYS A 67 6.22 2.67 13.17
C LYS A 67 4.88 2.53 13.90
N THR A 68 4.38 3.60 14.53
CA THR A 68 3.08 3.62 15.21
C THR A 68 1.96 3.32 14.22
N VAL A 69 1.90 4.02 13.09
CA VAL A 69 0.84 3.78 12.10
C VAL A 69 0.94 2.39 11.51
N ILE A 70 2.16 1.91 11.19
CA ILE A 70 2.30 0.57 10.59
C ILE A 70 1.96 -0.51 11.61
N GLN A 71 2.53 -0.46 12.84
CA GLN A 71 2.33 -1.52 13.81
C GLN A 71 0.94 -1.45 14.46
N ASP A 72 0.59 -0.31 15.08
CA ASP A 72 -0.61 -0.24 15.92
C ASP A 72 -1.89 -0.12 15.07
N ILE A 73 -1.82 0.56 13.90
CA ILE A 73 -3.01 0.77 13.07
C ILE A 73 -3.11 -0.29 11.97
N ILE A 74 -2.07 -0.47 11.13
CA ILE A 74 -2.17 -1.38 9.99
C ILE A 74 -2.11 -2.84 10.44
N ARG A 75 -1.09 -3.21 11.26
CA ARG A 75 -0.89 -4.60 11.68
C ARG A 75 -1.91 -5.02 12.74
N ASP A 76 -2.10 -4.22 13.78
CA ASP A 76 -2.90 -4.63 14.94
C ASP A 76 -4.39 -4.26 14.76
N ARG A 77 -4.73 -2.99 14.50
CA ARG A 77 -6.13 -2.54 14.47
C ARG A 77 -6.88 -2.96 13.20
N ILE A 78 -6.26 -2.85 12.02
CA ILE A 78 -6.80 -3.41 10.78
C ILE A 78 -6.66 -4.94 10.76
N GLY A 79 -5.61 -5.47 11.37
CA GLY A 79 -5.29 -6.89 11.39
C GLY A 79 -4.67 -7.38 10.06
N PHE A 80 -4.02 -6.48 9.30
CA PHE A 80 -3.40 -6.83 8.03
C PHE A 80 -2.03 -7.48 8.23
N ASP A 81 -1.89 -8.77 7.93
CA ASP A 81 -0.62 -9.50 7.99
C ASP A 81 -0.08 -9.92 6.62
N GLY A 82 -0.62 -9.38 5.52
CA GLY A 82 -0.07 -9.58 4.17
C GLY A 82 1.24 -8.82 3.93
N LEU A 83 1.85 -9.04 2.76
CA LEU A 83 3.06 -8.35 2.33
C LEU A 83 2.76 -6.86 2.13
N LEU A 84 3.46 -5.98 2.86
CA LEU A 84 3.21 -4.54 2.88
C LEU A 84 4.25 -3.78 2.07
N PHE A 85 3.81 -3.14 0.99
CA PHE A 85 4.62 -2.26 0.17
C PHE A 85 4.54 -0.82 0.69
N THR A 86 5.59 -0.05 0.47
CA THR A 86 5.44 1.41 0.44
C THR A 86 4.65 1.82 -0.80
N ASP A 87 4.03 3.00 -0.82
CA ASP A 87 3.79 3.71 -2.08
C ASP A 87 5.13 4.17 -2.68
N ASP A 88 5.10 4.74 -3.88
CA ASP A 88 6.32 5.15 -4.58
C ASP A 88 7.16 6.15 -3.77
N LEU A 89 8.39 5.75 -3.46
CA LEU A 89 9.30 6.54 -2.64
C LEU A 89 9.87 7.77 -3.38
N ASP A 90 9.64 7.91 -4.69
CA ASP A 90 10.01 9.12 -5.44
C ASP A 90 9.03 10.29 -5.21
N MET A 91 7.83 10.03 -4.65
CA MET A 91 6.81 11.06 -4.43
C MET A 91 7.27 12.18 -3.50
N GLU A 92 6.89 13.44 -3.83
CA GLU A 92 7.31 14.63 -3.07
C GLU A 92 6.67 14.77 -1.68
N ALA A 93 5.69 13.93 -1.35
CA ALA A 93 5.12 13.84 -0.01
C ALA A 93 6.15 13.47 1.09
N LEU A 94 7.24 12.82 0.72
CA LEU A 94 8.26 12.39 1.67
C LEU A 94 9.51 13.29 1.62
N SER A 95 10.08 13.59 2.77
CA SER A 95 11.34 14.32 2.92
C SER A 95 12.55 13.39 2.90
N GLY A 96 13.71 13.91 2.53
CA GLY A 96 14.98 13.16 2.45
C GLY A 96 15.21 12.54 1.06
N THR A 97 16.32 11.85 0.89
CA THR A 97 16.67 11.12 -0.33
C THR A 97 15.88 9.82 -0.43
N VAL A 98 15.71 9.27 -1.64
CA VAL A 98 14.99 8.00 -1.86
C VAL A 98 15.59 6.84 -1.05
N PRO A 99 16.93 6.66 -0.99
CA PRO A 99 17.54 5.65 -0.11
C PRO A 99 17.22 5.83 1.38
N GLU A 100 17.20 7.08 1.88
CA GLU A 100 16.83 7.36 3.29
C GLU A 100 15.36 7.04 3.55
N ARG A 101 14.47 7.34 2.61
CA ARG A 101 13.05 7.01 2.70
C ARG A 101 12.84 5.50 2.75
N ALA A 102 13.57 4.73 1.92
CA ALA A 102 13.52 3.28 1.88
C ALA A 102 13.97 2.65 3.22
N GLU A 103 15.10 3.10 3.77
CA GLU A 103 15.60 2.65 5.06
C GLU A 103 14.61 2.94 6.20
N ARG A 104 14.07 4.16 6.25
CA ARG A 104 13.06 4.55 7.25
C ARG A 104 11.78 3.74 7.14
N ALA A 105 11.31 3.47 5.93
CA ALA A 105 10.14 2.65 5.69
C ALA A 105 10.34 1.19 6.14
N GLN A 106 11.50 0.59 5.88
CA GLN A 106 11.85 -0.73 6.37
C GLN A 106 11.89 -0.77 7.90
N ILE A 107 12.53 0.22 8.53
CA ILE A 107 12.59 0.34 10.01
C ILE A 107 11.19 0.51 10.60
N ALA A 108 10.29 1.24 9.92
CA ALA A 108 8.92 1.42 10.34
C ALA A 108 8.07 0.13 10.24
N GLY A 109 8.46 -0.82 9.38
CA GLY A 109 7.81 -2.13 9.26
C GLY A 109 7.16 -2.41 7.91
N CYS A 110 7.46 -1.64 6.86
CA CYS A 110 7.19 -2.02 5.49
C CYS A 110 8.07 -3.21 5.09
N ASP A 111 7.49 -4.15 4.34
CA ASP A 111 8.20 -5.34 3.86
C ASP A 111 8.98 -5.04 2.58
N ILE A 112 8.42 -4.21 1.68
CA ILE A 112 8.99 -3.90 0.35
C ILE A 112 9.02 -2.39 0.15
N ALA A 113 10.17 -1.87 -0.25
CA ALA A 113 10.36 -0.50 -0.69
C ALA A 113 10.11 -0.40 -2.21
N LEU A 114 9.16 0.46 -2.62
CA LEU A 114 8.82 0.67 -4.03
C LEU A 114 9.52 1.93 -4.56
N ASN A 115 10.29 1.79 -5.64
CA ASN A 115 10.91 2.89 -6.38
C ASN A 115 10.49 2.78 -7.84
N CYS A 116 9.65 3.71 -8.32
CA CYS A 116 9.08 3.63 -9.67
C CYS A 116 9.96 4.27 -10.73
N TRP A 117 10.76 5.29 -10.40
CA TRP A 117 11.55 6.01 -11.39
C TRP A 117 12.82 5.26 -11.80
N GLY A 118 13.29 4.33 -10.96
CA GLY A 118 14.37 3.41 -11.31
C GLY A 118 15.69 4.09 -11.64
N LYS A 119 15.99 5.26 -11.05
CA LYS A 119 17.29 5.90 -11.20
C LYS A 119 18.37 5.03 -10.58
N MET A 120 19.44 4.76 -11.32
CA MET A 120 20.49 3.83 -10.89
C MET A 120 21.14 4.23 -9.56
N ASP A 121 21.37 5.52 -9.34
CA ASP A 121 21.98 6.02 -8.10
C ASP A 121 21.05 5.78 -6.89
N ASP A 122 19.74 6.00 -7.07
CA ASP A 122 18.74 5.71 -6.02
C ASP A 122 18.66 4.21 -5.75
N MET A 123 18.62 3.38 -6.79
CA MET A 123 18.57 1.91 -6.63
C MET A 123 19.81 1.38 -5.92
N THR A 124 21.01 1.89 -6.27
CA THR A 124 22.25 1.52 -5.59
C THR A 124 22.23 1.95 -4.12
N GLY A 125 21.84 3.21 -3.86
CA GLY A 125 21.75 3.73 -2.50
C GLY A 125 20.71 2.99 -1.64
N ILE A 126 19.57 2.56 -2.21
CA ILE A 126 18.59 1.69 -1.54
C ILE A 126 19.25 0.35 -1.17
N ALA A 127 19.91 -0.30 -2.12
CA ALA A 127 20.55 -1.61 -1.90
C ALA A 127 21.66 -1.57 -0.83
N GLU A 128 22.36 -0.44 -0.71
CA GLU A 128 23.40 -0.24 0.30
C GLU A 128 22.86 -0.01 1.71
N ARG A 129 21.64 0.55 1.84
CA ARG A 129 21.05 0.93 3.13
C ARG A 129 20.11 -0.10 3.73
N LEU A 130 19.38 -0.83 2.89
CA LEU A 130 18.39 -1.79 3.37
C LEU A 130 19.06 -2.99 4.03
N ALA A 131 18.53 -3.38 5.20
CA ALA A 131 18.87 -4.66 5.79
C ALA A 131 18.35 -5.82 4.92
N PRO A 132 18.97 -7.01 5.01
CA PRO A 132 18.45 -8.20 4.36
C PRO A 132 16.99 -8.47 4.74
N MET A 133 16.25 -9.09 3.82
CA MET A 133 14.87 -9.49 4.06
C MET A 133 14.76 -10.37 5.32
N SER A 134 13.80 -10.05 6.19
CA SER A 134 13.54 -10.83 7.39
C SER A 134 12.80 -12.13 7.06
N ASP A 135 12.90 -13.15 7.93
CA ASP A 135 12.14 -14.39 7.78
C ASP A 135 10.63 -14.14 7.71
N LYS A 136 10.12 -13.13 8.46
CA LYS A 136 8.71 -12.77 8.44
C LYS A 136 8.31 -12.17 7.10
N THR A 137 9.12 -11.30 6.52
CA THR A 137 8.90 -10.73 5.19
C THR A 137 8.95 -11.83 4.12
N GLN A 138 9.91 -12.75 4.19
CA GLN A 138 10.00 -13.90 3.29
C GLN A 138 8.72 -14.76 3.38
N GLN A 139 8.27 -15.06 4.59
CA GLN A 139 7.03 -15.81 4.79
C GLN A 139 5.82 -15.13 4.15
N ARG A 140 5.69 -13.79 4.31
CA ARG A 140 4.60 -13.02 3.68
C ARG A 140 4.68 -13.03 2.16
N LEU A 141 5.90 -12.93 1.62
CA LEU A 141 6.13 -13.03 0.18
C LEU A 141 5.72 -14.41 -0.36
N ASP A 142 6.16 -15.49 0.29
CA ASP A 142 5.84 -16.85 -0.12
C ASP A 142 4.31 -17.10 -0.07
N GLN A 143 3.64 -16.62 0.98
CA GLN A 143 2.18 -16.70 1.11
C GLN A 143 1.46 -15.91 0.00
N ALA A 144 1.95 -14.71 -0.32
CA ALA A 144 1.37 -13.91 -1.39
C ALA A 144 1.56 -14.58 -2.76
N MET A 145 2.75 -15.10 -3.03
CA MET A 145 3.05 -15.81 -4.29
C MET A 145 2.27 -17.12 -4.42
N ALA A 146 2.00 -17.82 -3.33
CA ALA A 146 1.19 -19.05 -3.32
C ALA A 146 -0.28 -18.81 -3.72
N THR A 147 -0.75 -17.55 -3.70
CA THR A 147 -2.09 -17.21 -4.22
C THR A 147 -2.17 -17.15 -5.74
N ILE A 148 -1.03 -17.19 -6.43
CA ILE A 148 -0.98 -17.29 -7.88
C ILE A 148 -1.31 -18.74 -8.23
N THR A 149 -2.57 -18.99 -8.59
CA THR A 149 -2.94 -20.24 -9.23
C THR A 149 -2.61 -20.14 -10.71
N ASP A 150 -2.05 -21.21 -11.29
CA ASP A 150 -2.03 -21.34 -12.74
C ASP A 150 -3.48 -21.10 -13.23
N THR A 151 -3.69 -20.05 -14.00
CA THR A 151 -4.94 -19.89 -14.71
C THR A 151 -5.03 -21.11 -15.62
N LYS A 152 -5.80 -22.11 -15.19
CA LYS A 152 -6.22 -23.17 -16.11
C LYS A 152 -6.76 -22.44 -17.33
N ASP A 153 -6.33 -22.85 -18.49
CA ASP A 153 -6.65 -22.30 -19.81
C ASP A 153 -8.00 -21.59 -19.81
N GLY A 154 -7.91 -20.32 -20.06
CA GLY A 154 -8.86 -19.29 -19.77
C GLY A 154 -10.32 -19.60 -20.02
N ASP A 155 -11.12 -18.83 -19.34
CA ASP A 155 -12.52 -18.60 -19.70
C ASP A 155 -12.64 -18.60 -21.22
N SER A 156 -13.58 -19.36 -21.76
CA SER A 156 -13.71 -19.51 -23.20
C SER A 156 -13.86 -18.14 -23.85
N ALA A 157 -13.42 -17.98 -25.08
CA ALA A 157 -13.59 -16.72 -25.83
C ALA A 157 -15.05 -16.22 -25.76
N ASP A 158 -16.00 -17.14 -25.63
CA ASP A 158 -17.43 -16.88 -25.48
C ASP A 158 -17.77 -16.24 -24.12
N GLU A 159 -17.13 -16.67 -23.02
CA GLU A 159 -17.34 -16.09 -21.69
C GLU A 159 -16.74 -14.68 -21.61
N LEU A 160 -15.56 -14.45 -22.17
CA LEU A 160 -14.98 -13.13 -22.29
C LEU A 160 -15.88 -12.20 -23.10
N ALA A 161 -16.41 -12.65 -24.26
CA ALA A 161 -17.33 -11.87 -25.07
C ALA A 161 -18.61 -11.50 -24.32
N MET A 162 -19.18 -12.44 -23.55
CA MET A 162 -20.34 -12.20 -22.69
C MET A 162 -20.04 -11.16 -21.59
N LEU A 163 -18.89 -11.25 -20.92
CA LEU A 163 -18.50 -10.30 -19.88
C LEU A 163 -18.26 -8.89 -20.44
N LEU A 164 -17.65 -8.79 -21.62
CA LEU A 164 -17.46 -7.51 -22.31
C LEU A 164 -18.79 -6.88 -22.71
N ALA A 165 -19.73 -7.67 -23.26
CA ALA A 165 -21.08 -7.18 -23.61
C ALA A 165 -21.81 -6.67 -22.36
N LYS A 166 -21.75 -7.41 -21.23
CA LYS A 166 -22.37 -6.99 -19.98
C LYS A 166 -21.73 -5.71 -19.40
N ARG A 167 -20.41 -5.55 -19.51
CA ARG A 167 -19.72 -4.30 -19.15
C ARG A 167 -20.26 -3.12 -19.94
N ASP A 168 -20.34 -3.28 -21.26
CA ASP A 168 -20.79 -2.20 -22.17
C ASP A 168 -22.24 -1.81 -21.91
N GLU A 169 -23.11 -2.78 -21.63
CA GLU A 169 -24.49 -2.54 -21.21
C GLU A 169 -24.57 -1.71 -19.91
N LEU A 170 -23.76 -2.06 -18.89
CA LEU A 170 -23.71 -1.36 -17.61
C LEU A 170 -23.20 0.08 -17.79
N ILE A 171 -22.17 0.28 -18.62
CA ILE A 171 -21.66 1.64 -18.90
C ILE A 171 -22.72 2.48 -19.62
N ALA A 172 -23.42 1.92 -20.61
CA ALA A 172 -24.48 2.63 -21.33
C ALA A 172 -25.67 3.00 -20.43
N ALA A 173 -25.97 2.20 -19.41
CA ALA A 173 -27.05 2.48 -18.45
C ALA A 173 -26.73 3.62 -17.46
N THR A 174 -25.46 4.04 -17.35
CA THR A 174 -24.98 5.09 -16.43
C THR A 174 -24.61 6.40 -17.15
N ALA A 175 -24.70 6.45 -18.45
CA ALA A 175 -24.45 7.61 -19.29
C ALA A 175 -25.75 8.40 -19.57
#